data_a26c4a69481938d4a9a2e65dc8022613
#
_entry.id   a26c4a69481938d4a9a2e65dc8022613
#
_cell.length_a   1.000
_cell.length_b   1.000
_cell.length_c   1.000
_cell.angle_alpha   90.00
_cell.angle_beta   90.00
_cell.angle_gamma   90.00
#
_symmetry.space_group_name_H-M   'P 1'
#
loop_
_entity.id
_entity.type
_entity.pdbx_description
1 polymer ?
#
loop_
_entity_poly.entity_id
_entity_poly.type
_entity_poly.pdbx_seq_one_letter_code
_entity_poly.pdbx_strand_id
1 'polypeptide(L)'
;GDAPYIKVPDTLKAMQQIAAYYRKKMSLPIIGVTGSVGKTTTREMIAHVLRGKYKVFETIGNQNSQVGVPLTLDHLSSNDEIGVLEMGMSEPGQITILGEIIHPNMGVVTNVGVSHIEMMGSRDNICREKLDIQNGLPEDGSLLLNGDNDMIRKHLSYVKKPYEFYGFAPDCAYRAENIREENGQTHFTFCYNSQREDMVLNVLGEHNVSNALAAIAIGLKYDVPMDAVKQQLSTFSGQRQNIINTNGYTVIDDSYNASPDSMKASLKILSDFHADGRRIAVLSDMLELGPDAPSYH
;
A
#
# COMPACT_ATOMS: atom_id res chain seq x y z
N GLY A 1 19.56 35.85 -5.31
CA GLY A 1 19.29 35.91 -6.76
C GLY A 1 18.04 36.70 -7.01
N ASP A 2 17.94 37.36 -8.14
CA ASP A 2 16.87 38.30 -8.52
C ASP A 2 15.56 37.59 -9.01
N ALA A 3 15.36 36.34 -8.62
CA ALA A 3 14.13 35.62 -8.97
C ALA A 3 12.97 36.15 -8.11
N PRO A 4 11.78 36.40 -8.70
CA PRO A 4 10.60 36.79 -7.93
C PRO A 4 10.24 35.70 -6.91
N TYR A 5 9.92 36.08 -5.68
CA TYR A 5 9.54 35.18 -4.60
C TYR A 5 8.31 35.69 -3.85
N ILE A 6 7.60 34.76 -3.23
CA ILE A 6 6.51 35.05 -2.30
C ILE A 6 6.99 34.69 -0.90
N LYS A 7 7.06 35.66 0.00
CA LYS A 7 7.42 35.44 1.40
C LYS A 7 6.22 34.91 2.17
N VAL A 8 6.40 33.76 2.83
CA VAL A 8 5.37 33.10 3.64
C VAL A 8 5.93 32.80 5.04
N PRO A 9 5.08 32.71 6.09
CA PRO A 9 5.50 32.37 7.45
C PRO A 9 6.08 30.93 7.56
N ASP A 10 5.51 30.00 6.78
CA ASP A 10 5.86 28.57 6.78
C ASP A 10 5.81 28.04 5.36
N THR A 11 6.96 27.66 4.83
CA THR A 11 7.10 27.20 3.45
C THR A 11 6.47 25.82 3.22
N LEU A 12 6.51 24.92 4.22
CA LEU A 12 5.87 23.61 4.11
C LEU A 12 4.35 23.75 4.04
N LYS A 13 3.75 24.52 4.96
CA LYS A 13 2.31 24.79 4.93
C LYS A 13 1.87 25.48 3.65
N ALA A 14 2.66 26.42 3.16
CA ALA A 14 2.34 27.10 1.89
C ALA A 14 2.31 26.09 0.72
N MET A 15 3.30 25.21 0.63
CA MET A 15 3.35 24.16 -0.40
C MET A 15 2.16 23.19 -0.28
N GLN A 16 1.81 22.77 0.93
CA GLN A 16 0.67 21.91 1.21
C GLN A 16 -0.66 22.57 0.80
N GLN A 17 -0.84 23.86 1.10
CA GLN A 17 -2.01 24.62 0.73
C GLN A 17 -2.14 24.79 -0.78
N ILE A 18 -1.03 25.04 -1.49
CA ILE A 18 -1.01 25.12 -2.97
C ILE A 18 -1.43 23.77 -3.56
N ALA A 19 -0.86 22.67 -3.08
CA ALA A 19 -1.19 21.32 -3.55
C ALA A 19 -2.67 20.98 -3.30
N ALA A 20 -3.17 21.23 -2.09
CA ALA A 20 -4.57 21.01 -1.74
C ALA A 20 -5.53 21.87 -2.60
N TYR A 21 -5.17 23.14 -2.85
CA TYR A 21 -5.96 24.00 -3.72
C TYR A 21 -5.99 23.50 -5.16
N TYR A 22 -4.83 23.07 -5.68
CA TYR A 22 -4.72 22.48 -7.03
C TYR A 22 -5.53 21.19 -7.12
N ARG A 23 -5.38 20.29 -6.13
CA ARG A 23 -6.13 19.03 -6.04
C ARG A 23 -7.66 19.26 -6.08
N LYS A 24 -8.17 20.26 -5.37
CA LYS A 24 -9.61 20.60 -5.34
C LYS A 24 -10.17 21.02 -6.70
N LYS A 25 -9.33 21.46 -7.63
CA LYS A 25 -9.75 21.80 -9.01
C LYS A 25 -9.84 20.58 -9.93
N MET A 26 -9.33 19.42 -9.50
CA MET A 26 -9.34 18.19 -10.26
C MET A 26 -10.49 17.30 -9.79
N SER A 27 -11.33 16.84 -10.72
CA SER A 27 -12.53 16.02 -10.42
C SER A 27 -12.26 14.52 -10.35
N LEU A 28 -11.04 14.05 -10.75
CA LEU A 28 -10.74 12.62 -10.75
C LEU A 28 -10.79 12.02 -9.34
N PRO A 29 -11.29 10.78 -9.18
CA PRO A 29 -11.24 10.09 -7.90
C PRO A 29 -9.80 9.70 -7.55
N ILE A 30 -9.48 9.74 -6.25
CA ILE A 30 -8.18 9.30 -5.73
C ILE A 30 -8.40 8.23 -4.66
N ILE A 31 -7.59 7.18 -4.73
CA ILE A 31 -7.46 6.13 -3.73
C ILE A 31 -6.22 6.47 -2.88
N GLY A 32 -6.40 6.64 -1.56
CA GLY A 32 -5.33 6.77 -0.59
C GLY A 32 -4.92 5.39 -0.06
N VAL A 33 -3.62 5.10 0.01
CA VAL A 33 -3.09 3.83 0.51
C VAL A 33 -2.15 4.07 1.68
N THR A 34 -2.46 3.52 2.84
CA THR A 34 -1.59 3.57 4.02
C THR A 34 -1.42 2.18 4.66
N GLY A 35 -0.50 2.07 5.61
CA GLY A 35 -0.20 0.84 6.34
C GLY A 35 1.23 0.85 6.90
N SER A 36 1.57 -0.13 7.73
CA SER A 36 2.94 -0.30 8.23
C SER A 36 3.83 -0.90 7.14
N VAL A 37 3.39 -1.96 6.49
CA VAL A 37 4.07 -2.67 5.40
C VAL A 37 3.11 -2.83 4.21
N GLY A 38 3.64 -3.04 3.01
CA GLY A 38 2.87 -3.33 1.81
C GLY A 38 2.27 -2.11 1.09
N LYS A 39 2.39 -0.89 1.62
CA LYS A 39 1.85 0.33 0.99
C LYS A 39 2.25 0.49 -0.48
N THR A 40 3.54 0.48 -0.75
CA THR A 40 4.09 0.69 -2.11
C THR A 40 3.62 -0.39 -3.07
N THR A 41 3.76 -1.66 -2.68
CA THR A 41 3.33 -2.79 -3.53
C THR A 41 1.83 -2.78 -3.77
N THR A 42 1.01 -2.50 -2.73
CA THR A 42 -0.45 -2.37 -2.88
C THR A 42 -0.81 -1.21 -3.82
N ARG A 43 -0.19 -0.04 -3.65
CA ARG A 43 -0.37 1.12 -4.51
C ARG A 43 -0.03 0.78 -5.97
N GLU A 44 1.11 0.12 -6.21
CA GLU A 44 1.54 -0.31 -7.55
C GLU A 44 0.58 -1.31 -8.17
N MET A 45 0.13 -2.33 -7.41
CA MET A 45 -0.85 -3.30 -7.90
C MET A 45 -2.20 -2.66 -8.21
N ILE A 46 -2.69 -1.75 -7.34
CA ILE A 46 -3.93 -1.00 -7.60
C ILE A 46 -3.77 -0.18 -8.89
N ALA A 47 -2.70 0.59 -9.02
CA ALA A 47 -2.44 1.39 -10.21
C ALA A 47 -2.33 0.52 -11.46
N HIS A 48 -1.65 -0.63 -11.36
CA HIS A 48 -1.50 -1.58 -12.47
C HIS A 48 -2.86 -2.17 -12.91
N VAL A 49 -3.69 -2.59 -11.97
CA VAL A 49 -5.04 -3.09 -12.26
C VAL A 49 -5.91 -2.01 -12.89
N LEU A 50 -5.89 -0.78 -12.35
CA LEU A 50 -6.68 0.33 -12.87
C LEU A 50 -6.26 0.75 -14.29
N ARG A 51 -4.99 0.55 -14.69
CA ARG A 51 -4.51 0.76 -16.07
C ARG A 51 -5.17 -0.17 -17.09
N GLY A 52 -5.83 -1.22 -16.65
CA GLY A 52 -6.70 -2.03 -17.52
C GLY A 52 -7.89 -1.27 -18.09
N LYS A 53 -8.22 -0.08 -17.55
CA LYS A 53 -9.34 0.75 -18.00
C LYS A 53 -9.06 2.25 -18.03
N TYR A 54 -8.18 2.74 -17.16
CA TYR A 54 -7.99 4.18 -16.90
C TYR A 54 -6.57 4.65 -17.16
N LYS A 55 -6.44 5.95 -17.41
CA LYS A 55 -5.16 6.65 -17.31
C LYS A 55 -4.92 7.03 -15.85
N VAL A 56 -3.95 6.33 -15.23
CA VAL A 56 -3.72 6.35 -13.79
C VAL A 56 -2.60 7.32 -13.42
N PHE A 57 -2.89 8.24 -12.52
CA PHE A 57 -1.93 9.02 -11.76
C PHE A 57 -1.51 8.27 -10.49
N GLU A 58 -0.23 8.29 -10.12
CA GLU A 58 0.22 7.62 -8.90
C GLU A 58 1.37 8.35 -8.21
N THR A 59 1.64 7.98 -6.95
CA THR A 59 2.79 8.49 -6.20
C THR A 59 4.08 8.28 -6.97
N ILE A 60 4.87 9.34 -7.11
CA ILE A 60 6.16 9.32 -7.79
C ILE A 60 7.23 8.81 -6.79
N GLY A 61 7.85 7.67 -7.11
CA GLY A 61 8.88 7.08 -6.25
C GLY A 61 8.37 6.83 -4.83
N ASN A 62 9.03 7.42 -3.83
CA ASN A 62 8.68 7.34 -2.41
C ASN A 62 8.11 8.66 -1.84
N GLN A 63 7.53 9.51 -2.69
CA GLN A 63 6.98 10.82 -2.30
C GLN A 63 5.64 10.68 -1.57
N ASN A 64 5.64 10.01 -0.42
CA ASN A 64 4.45 9.67 0.37
C ASN A 64 4.32 10.46 1.69
N SER A 65 5.23 11.41 1.94
CA SER A 65 5.29 12.25 3.16
C SER A 65 4.59 13.60 2.97
N GLN A 66 4.54 14.40 4.04
CA GLN A 66 4.01 15.77 4.02
C GLN A 66 4.71 16.72 3.02
N VAL A 67 5.93 16.39 2.61
CA VAL A 67 6.67 17.10 1.55
C VAL A 67 6.45 16.42 0.21
N GLY A 68 6.53 15.09 0.17
CA GLY A 68 6.49 14.30 -1.06
C GLY A 68 5.12 14.31 -1.75
N VAL A 69 4.03 14.24 -1.00
CA VAL A 69 2.67 14.26 -1.57
C VAL A 69 2.38 15.57 -2.31
N PRO A 70 2.66 16.77 -1.77
CA PRO A 70 2.55 18.01 -2.53
C PRO A 70 3.36 18.02 -3.82
N LEU A 71 4.60 17.52 -3.79
CA LEU A 71 5.45 17.43 -4.99
C LEU A 71 4.89 16.45 -6.03
N THR A 72 4.35 15.31 -5.59
CA THR A 72 3.65 14.38 -6.48
C THR A 72 2.44 15.06 -7.13
N LEU A 73 1.61 15.78 -6.36
CA LEU A 73 0.40 16.42 -6.87
C LEU A 73 0.67 17.55 -7.88
N ASP A 74 1.87 18.14 -7.89
CA ASP A 74 2.29 19.13 -8.90
C ASP A 74 2.35 18.52 -10.32
N HIS A 75 2.48 17.22 -10.43
CA HIS A 75 2.48 16.48 -11.70
C HIS A 75 1.08 16.01 -12.14
N LEU A 76 0.05 16.18 -11.31
CA LEU A 76 -1.32 15.80 -11.64
C LEU A 76 -1.84 16.64 -12.80
N SER A 77 -2.42 15.99 -13.80
CA SER A 77 -2.91 16.65 -15.01
C SER A 77 -4.39 16.38 -15.27
N SER A 78 -5.01 17.23 -16.11
CA SER A 78 -6.39 17.04 -16.56
C SER A 78 -6.60 15.79 -17.46
N ASN A 79 -5.50 15.16 -17.88
CA ASN A 79 -5.56 13.93 -18.65
C ASN A 79 -5.63 12.68 -17.77
N ASP A 80 -5.40 12.79 -16.48
CA ASP A 80 -5.50 11.68 -15.54
C ASP A 80 -6.97 11.44 -15.19
N GLU A 81 -7.36 10.16 -15.14
CA GLU A 81 -8.76 9.77 -14.95
C GLU A 81 -9.01 9.22 -13.54
N ILE A 82 -7.97 8.70 -12.89
CA ILE A 82 -8.00 8.17 -11.54
C ILE A 82 -6.62 8.25 -10.91
N GLY A 83 -6.55 8.46 -9.58
CA GLY A 83 -5.30 8.55 -8.85
C GLY A 83 -5.14 7.46 -7.77
N VAL A 84 -3.89 7.02 -7.52
CA VAL A 84 -3.55 6.14 -6.41
C VAL A 84 -2.35 6.72 -5.66
N LEU A 85 -2.58 7.23 -4.46
CA LEU A 85 -1.55 7.92 -3.69
C LEU A 85 -1.22 7.20 -2.39
N GLU A 86 0.08 7.00 -2.18
CA GLU A 86 0.61 6.44 -0.95
C GLU A 86 0.67 7.52 0.14
N MET A 87 0.21 7.18 1.35
CA MET A 87 0.17 8.06 2.53
C MET A 87 1.03 7.44 3.63
N GLY A 88 2.25 7.96 3.76
CA GLY A 88 3.22 7.56 4.78
C GLY A 88 3.12 8.42 6.03
N MET A 89 3.52 7.85 7.18
CA MET A 89 3.64 8.58 8.44
C MET A 89 4.81 8.05 9.26
N SER A 90 5.39 8.91 10.07
CA SER A 90 6.36 8.60 11.13
C SER A 90 5.93 9.17 12.49
N GLU A 91 5.02 10.15 12.50
CA GLU A 91 4.56 10.88 13.68
C GLU A 91 3.03 11.01 13.70
N PRO A 92 2.43 11.25 14.88
CA PRO A 92 0.98 11.46 15.00
C PRO A 92 0.47 12.66 14.20
N GLY A 93 -0.73 12.52 13.60
CA GLY A 93 -1.45 13.57 12.87
C GLY A 93 -1.05 13.72 11.39
N GLN A 94 -0.03 13.00 10.93
CA GLN A 94 0.47 13.13 9.56
C GLN A 94 -0.51 12.56 8.52
N ILE A 95 -1.20 11.46 8.82
CA ILE A 95 -2.21 10.88 7.90
C ILE A 95 -3.40 11.83 7.72
N THR A 96 -3.84 12.49 8.78
CA THR A 96 -4.90 13.51 8.68
C THR A 96 -4.48 14.67 7.77
N ILE A 97 -3.26 15.20 7.93
CA ILE A 97 -2.72 16.26 7.08
C ILE A 97 -2.67 15.82 5.61
N LEU A 98 -2.17 14.60 5.35
CA LEU A 98 -2.14 14.05 3.99
C LEU A 98 -3.55 13.88 3.42
N GLY A 99 -4.51 13.44 4.23
CA GLY A 99 -5.92 13.34 3.87
C GLY A 99 -6.52 14.70 3.45
N GLU A 100 -6.19 15.77 4.19
CA GLU A 100 -6.62 17.14 3.87
C GLU A 100 -6.00 17.70 2.59
N ILE A 101 -4.82 17.22 2.20
CA ILE A 101 -4.15 17.60 0.94
C ILE A 101 -4.71 16.80 -0.24
N ILE A 102 -4.82 15.48 -0.09
CA ILE A 102 -5.16 14.54 -1.15
C ILE A 102 -6.68 14.52 -1.42
N HIS A 103 -7.51 14.65 -0.39
CA HIS A 103 -8.95 14.43 -0.45
C HIS A 103 -9.28 13.11 -1.19
N PRO A 104 -8.88 11.94 -0.64
CA PRO A 104 -9.13 10.67 -1.29
C PRO A 104 -10.62 10.31 -1.27
N ASN A 105 -11.11 9.59 -2.29
CA ASN A 105 -12.48 9.08 -2.35
C ASN A 105 -12.61 7.72 -1.64
N MET A 106 -11.52 6.96 -1.62
CA MET A 106 -11.39 5.71 -0.88
C MET A 106 -10.06 5.65 -0.14
N GLY A 107 -10.09 5.04 1.06
CA GLY A 107 -8.90 4.73 1.83
C GLY A 107 -8.65 3.22 1.88
N VAL A 108 -7.39 2.81 1.66
CA VAL A 108 -6.94 1.42 1.82
C VAL A 108 -5.95 1.35 2.97
N VAL A 109 -6.20 0.47 3.95
CA VAL A 109 -5.26 0.20 5.05
C VAL A 109 -4.73 -1.22 4.92
N THR A 110 -3.42 -1.33 4.61
CA THR A 110 -2.81 -2.62 4.28
C THR A 110 -2.53 -3.48 5.50
N ASN A 111 -1.90 -2.91 6.51
CA ASN A 111 -1.70 -3.57 7.79
C ASN A 111 -1.30 -2.57 8.89
N VAL A 112 -1.30 -3.07 10.14
CA VAL A 112 -0.80 -2.36 11.33
C VAL A 112 0.20 -3.26 12.05
N GLY A 113 1.48 -3.01 11.81
CA GLY A 113 2.61 -3.63 12.47
C GLY A 113 3.24 -2.71 13.52
N VAL A 114 4.56 -2.84 13.70
CA VAL A 114 5.35 -2.08 14.69
C VAL A 114 6.24 -0.99 14.07
N SER A 115 6.15 -0.76 12.76
CA SER A 115 6.92 0.31 12.10
C SER A 115 6.60 1.66 12.75
N HIS A 116 7.64 2.45 13.06
CA HIS A 116 7.56 3.75 13.75
C HIS A 116 7.03 3.69 15.20
N ILE A 117 7.08 2.51 15.86
CA ILE A 117 6.56 2.35 17.22
C ILE A 117 7.30 3.22 18.23
N GLU A 118 8.56 3.55 17.97
CA GLU A 118 9.35 4.45 18.80
C GLU A 118 8.70 5.83 18.94
N MET A 119 8.23 6.41 17.82
CA MET A 119 7.57 7.71 17.79
C MET A 119 6.09 7.65 18.17
N MET A 120 5.43 6.54 17.82
CA MET A 120 4.01 6.35 18.04
C MET A 120 3.65 5.81 19.42
N GLY A 121 4.62 5.21 20.13
CA GLY A 121 4.49 4.68 21.48
C GLY A 121 3.75 3.36 21.62
N SER A 122 2.81 3.03 20.71
CA SER A 122 2.07 1.75 20.73
C SER A 122 1.48 1.38 19.38
N ARG A 123 1.19 0.08 19.18
CA ARG A 123 0.43 -0.40 18.00
C ARG A 123 -1.01 0.17 17.96
N ASP A 124 -1.61 0.46 19.13
CA ASP A 124 -2.93 1.09 19.19
C ASP A 124 -2.90 2.50 18.58
N ASN A 125 -1.88 3.29 18.88
CA ASN A 125 -1.69 4.62 18.28
C ASN A 125 -1.38 4.53 16.79
N ILE A 126 -0.52 3.59 16.36
CA ILE A 126 -0.24 3.34 14.94
C ILE A 126 -1.53 2.99 14.20
N CYS A 127 -2.39 2.16 14.79
CA CYS A 127 -3.66 1.77 14.19
C CYS A 127 -4.59 2.97 14.01
N ARG A 128 -4.77 3.77 15.05
CA ARG A 128 -5.64 4.98 14.99
C ARG A 128 -5.14 5.95 13.95
N GLU A 129 -3.83 6.25 13.94
CA GLU A 129 -3.22 7.13 12.96
C GLU A 129 -3.49 6.67 11.53
N LYS A 130 -3.32 5.36 11.24
CA LYS A 130 -3.62 4.84 9.89
C LYS A 130 -5.10 4.88 9.54
N LEU A 131 -5.98 4.62 10.52
CA LEU A 131 -7.42 4.74 10.34
C LEU A 131 -7.88 6.20 10.17
N ASP A 132 -7.06 7.19 10.56
CA ASP A 132 -7.31 8.60 10.33
C ASP A 132 -7.28 9.01 8.84
N ILE A 133 -6.91 8.11 7.93
CA ILE A 133 -7.16 8.28 6.49
C ILE A 133 -8.64 8.58 6.22
N GLN A 134 -9.57 8.12 7.07
CA GLN A 134 -10.99 8.40 6.99
C GLN A 134 -11.33 9.89 7.11
N ASN A 135 -10.48 10.70 7.77
CA ASN A 135 -10.72 12.14 7.98
C ASN A 135 -10.63 12.94 6.67
N GLY A 136 -9.88 12.44 5.68
CA GLY A 136 -9.78 13.05 4.35
C GLY A 136 -10.88 12.62 3.37
N LEU A 137 -11.70 11.61 3.72
CA LEU A 137 -12.72 11.07 2.84
C LEU A 137 -13.99 11.96 2.79
N PRO A 138 -14.64 12.09 1.63
CA PRO A 138 -15.96 12.73 1.52
C PRO A 138 -17.02 11.96 2.31
N GLU A 139 -18.23 12.51 2.40
CA GLU A 139 -19.32 11.90 3.19
C GLU A 139 -19.65 10.48 2.71
N ASP A 140 -19.68 10.27 1.41
CA ASP A 140 -19.93 8.99 0.73
C ASP A 140 -18.67 8.14 0.54
N GLY A 141 -17.52 8.59 1.03
CA GLY A 141 -16.26 7.87 0.97
C GLY A 141 -16.25 6.61 1.83
N SER A 142 -15.44 5.62 1.45
CA SER A 142 -15.38 4.32 2.12
C SER A 142 -13.94 3.84 2.33
N LEU A 143 -13.79 2.83 3.19
CA LEU A 143 -12.52 2.18 3.50
C LEU A 143 -12.50 0.74 2.99
N LEU A 144 -11.32 0.33 2.56
CA LEU A 144 -10.99 -1.07 2.31
C LEU A 144 -9.91 -1.49 3.31
N LEU A 145 -10.24 -2.38 4.22
CA LEU A 145 -9.44 -2.73 5.38
C LEU A 145 -8.95 -4.17 5.30
N ASN A 146 -7.69 -4.42 5.67
CA ASN A 146 -7.19 -5.78 5.80
C ASN A 146 -7.86 -6.48 6.99
N GLY A 147 -8.73 -7.44 6.69
CA GLY A 147 -9.50 -8.20 7.67
C GLY A 147 -8.70 -9.26 8.42
N ASP A 148 -7.47 -9.56 8.02
CA ASP A 148 -6.59 -10.49 8.72
C ASP A 148 -5.75 -9.80 9.79
N ASN A 149 -5.75 -8.45 9.82
CA ASN A 149 -4.95 -7.70 10.78
C ASN A 149 -5.67 -7.54 12.12
N ASP A 150 -5.05 -8.02 13.20
CA ASP A 150 -5.56 -8.02 14.57
C ASP A 150 -5.90 -6.62 15.09
N MET A 151 -5.03 -5.63 14.81
CA MET A 151 -5.21 -4.27 15.30
C MET A 151 -6.33 -3.53 14.58
N ILE A 152 -6.49 -3.75 13.27
CA ILE A 152 -7.63 -3.20 12.52
C ILE A 152 -8.94 -3.74 13.09
N ARG A 153 -9.03 -5.06 13.31
CA ARG A 153 -10.19 -5.70 13.93
C ARG A 153 -10.50 -5.14 15.32
N LYS A 154 -9.49 -4.96 16.15
CA LYS A 154 -9.60 -4.40 17.51
C LYS A 154 -10.17 -2.98 17.52
N HIS A 155 -9.88 -2.18 16.49
CA HIS A 155 -10.22 -0.76 16.44
C HIS A 155 -11.41 -0.40 15.52
N LEU A 156 -12.26 -1.37 15.16
CA LEU A 156 -13.41 -1.11 14.29
C LEU A 156 -14.40 -0.07 14.87
N SER A 157 -14.51 0.01 16.19
CA SER A 157 -15.32 1.05 16.85
C SER A 157 -14.81 2.50 16.61
N TYR A 158 -13.54 2.65 16.19
CA TYR A 158 -12.97 3.94 15.81
C TYR A 158 -13.33 4.35 14.37
N VAL A 159 -13.70 3.39 13.53
CA VAL A 159 -14.06 3.63 12.13
C VAL A 159 -15.44 4.23 12.03
N LYS A 160 -15.55 5.38 11.36
CA LYS A 160 -16.79 6.15 11.18
C LYS A 160 -17.35 6.08 9.76
N LYS A 161 -16.54 5.62 8.80
CA LYS A 161 -16.91 5.49 7.39
C LYS A 161 -17.36 4.07 7.07
N PRO A 162 -18.20 3.86 6.05
CA PRO A 162 -18.45 2.53 5.51
C PRO A 162 -17.14 1.82 5.16
N TYR A 163 -17.07 0.53 5.43
CA TYR A 163 -15.87 -0.25 5.13
C TYR A 163 -16.22 -1.67 4.68
N GLU A 164 -15.30 -2.28 3.95
CA GLU A 164 -15.29 -3.69 3.60
C GLU A 164 -13.94 -4.29 3.93
N PHE A 165 -13.94 -5.60 4.19
CA PHE A 165 -12.71 -6.34 4.43
C PHE A 165 -12.22 -7.06 3.18
N TYR A 166 -10.90 -7.05 3.00
CA TYR A 166 -10.20 -7.98 2.13
C TYR A 166 -9.23 -8.82 2.96
N GLY A 167 -8.93 -10.04 2.53
CA GLY A 167 -8.01 -10.93 3.23
C GLY A 167 -8.35 -12.40 3.05
N PHE A 168 -7.88 -13.24 3.97
CA PHE A 168 -8.05 -14.69 3.95
C PHE A 168 -9.18 -15.16 4.90
N ALA A 169 -9.53 -14.33 5.88
CA ALA A 169 -10.56 -14.65 6.86
C ALA A 169 -11.93 -14.87 6.18
N PRO A 170 -12.76 -15.83 6.67
CA PRO A 170 -14.02 -16.21 6.01
C PRO A 170 -15.03 -15.08 5.86
N ASP A 171 -14.96 -14.07 6.70
CA ASP A 171 -15.85 -12.90 6.71
C ASP A 171 -15.34 -11.73 5.86
N CYS A 172 -14.20 -11.88 5.17
CA CYS A 172 -13.74 -10.91 4.20
C CYS A 172 -14.60 -10.97 2.92
N ALA A 173 -15.04 -9.79 2.45
CA ALA A 173 -15.81 -9.68 1.22
C ALA A 173 -14.98 -10.08 -0.01
N TYR A 174 -13.72 -9.65 -0.04
CA TYR A 174 -12.74 -9.96 -1.09
C TYR A 174 -11.72 -10.95 -0.52
N ARG A 175 -11.83 -12.22 -0.89
CA ARG A 175 -11.08 -13.29 -0.22
C ARG A 175 -10.28 -14.14 -1.21
N ALA A 176 -9.14 -14.67 -0.77
CA ALA A 176 -8.36 -15.66 -1.50
C ALA A 176 -8.34 -17.02 -0.78
N GLU A 177 -8.38 -18.07 -1.58
CA GLU A 177 -8.27 -19.46 -1.16
C GLU A 177 -7.29 -20.21 -2.09
N ASN A 178 -6.89 -21.44 -1.70
CA ASN A 178 -6.07 -22.33 -2.52
C ASN A 178 -4.78 -21.69 -3.06
N ILE A 179 -4.08 -20.95 -2.20
CA ILE A 179 -2.83 -20.27 -2.55
C ILE A 179 -1.74 -21.33 -2.75
N ARG A 180 -1.05 -21.25 -3.89
CA ARG A 180 0.10 -22.11 -4.21
C ARG A 180 1.11 -21.34 -5.06
N GLU A 181 2.37 -21.66 -4.89
CA GLU A 181 3.46 -21.11 -5.69
C GLU A 181 3.93 -22.12 -6.72
N GLU A 182 4.02 -21.70 -7.96
CA GLU A 182 4.42 -22.55 -9.08
C GLU A 182 5.12 -21.73 -10.16
N ASN A 183 6.28 -22.19 -10.63
CA ASN A 183 7.05 -21.57 -11.71
C ASN A 183 7.35 -20.07 -11.51
N GLY A 184 7.60 -19.62 -10.27
CA GLY A 184 7.88 -18.23 -9.96
C GLY A 184 6.66 -17.33 -9.89
N GLN A 185 5.46 -17.90 -9.94
CA GLN A 185 4.18 -17.21 -9.85
C GLN A 185 3.37 -17.72 -8.65
N THR A 186 2.47 -16.89 -8.15
CA THR A 186 1.51 -17.29 -7.12
C THR A 186 0.13 -17.46 -7.75
N HIS A 187 -0.44 -18.64 -7.59
CA HIS A 187 -1.79 -18.99 -8.03
C HIS A 187 -2.73 -19.00 -6.83
N PHE A 188 -3.95 -18.49 -6.99
CA PHE A 188 -4.97 -18.52 -5.95
C PHE A 188 -6.37 -18.45 -6.53
N THR A 189 -7.37 -18.85 -5.76
CA THR A 189 -8.77 -18.66 -6.10
C THR A 189 -9.31 -17.42 -5.42
N PHE A 190 -9.69 -16.40 -6.17
CA PHE A 190 -10.37 -15.22 -5.67
C PHE A 190 -11.87 -15.50 -5.48
N CYS A 191 -12.42 -15.11 -4.33
CA CYS A 191 -13.81 -15.30 -3.94
C CYS A 191 -14.47 -13.95 -3.62
N TYR A 192 -15.59 -13.63 -4.26
CA TYR A 192 -16.41 -12.44 -4.04
C TYR A 192 -17.86 -12.69 -4.47
N ASN A 193 -18.84 -12.34 -3.64
CA ASN A 193 -20.28 -12.47 -3.94
C ASN A 193 -20.66 -13.82 -4.55
N SER A 194 -20.21 -14.92 -3.95
CA SER A 194 -20.41 -16.30 -4.45
C SER A 194 -19.73 -16.63 -5.79
N GLN A 195 -19.01 -15.70 -6.39
CA GLN A 195 -18.16 -15.93 -7.55
C GLN A 195 -16.79 -16.44 -7.13
N ARG A 196 -16.19 -17.28 -7.96
CA ARG A 196 -14.86 -17.86 -7.76
C ARG A 196 -14.08 -17.73 -9.06
N GLU A 197 -12.92 -17.09 -8.99
CA GLU A 197 -12.08 -16.83 -10.16
C GLU A 197 -10.64 -17.30 -9.89
N ASP A 198 -10.10 -18.09 -10.79
CA ASP A 198 -8.69 -18.47 -10.70
C ASP A 198 -7.81 -17.30 -11.16
N MET A 199 -6.85 -16.98 -10.31
CA MET A 199 -5.95 -15.83 -10.47
C MET A 199 -4.51 -16.30 -10.53
N VAL A 200 -3.73 -15.59 -11.31
CA VAL A 200 -2.27 -15.71 -11.38
C VAL A 200 -1.63 -14.37 -11.07
N LEU A 201 -0.71 -14.36 -10.11
CA LEU A 201 0.06 -13.20 -9.73
C LEU A 201 1.54 -13.47 -10.05
N ASN A 202 2.15 -12.56 -10.81
CA ASN A 202 3.52 -12.74 -11.29
C ASN A 202 4.60 -12.32 -10.27
N VAL A 203 4.30 -12.48 -8.98
CA VAL A 203 5.23 -12.33 -7.85
C VAL A 203 4.89 -13.38 -6.79
N LEU A 204 5.88 -13.72 -5.95
CA LEU A 204 5.74 -14.75 -4.92
C LEU A 204 5.26 -14.17 -3.59
N GLY A 205 4.67 -15.04 -2.77
CA GLY A 205 4.36 -14.80 -1.37
C GLY A 205 2.91 -14.46 -1.09
N GLU A 206 2.38 -15.08 -0.04
CA GLU A 206 1.01 -14.89 0.46
C GLU A 206 0.69 -13.42 0.78
N HIS A 207 1.68 -12.66 1.30
CA HIS A 207 1.52 -11.23 1.53
C HIS A 207 1.27 -10.45 0.23
N ASN A 208 1.80 -10.89 -0.91
CA ASN A 208 1.50 -10.29 -2.21
C ASN A 208 0.10 -10.67 -2.71
N VAL A 209 -0.42 -11.85 -2.33
CA VAL A 209 -1.84 -12.17 -2.56
C VAL A 209 -2.73 -11.20 -1.77
N SER A 210 -2.41 -10.91 -0.51
CA SER A 210 -3.14 -9.90 0.28
C SER A 210 -3.12 -8.51 -0.41
N ASN A 211 -1.97 -8.07 -0.91
CA ASN A 211 -1.86 -6.81 -1.67
C ASN A 211 -2.71 -6.86 -2.97
N ALA A 212 -2.70 -8.00 -3.67
CA ALA A 212 -3.49 -8.21 -4.87
C ALA A 212 -5.01 -8.19 -4.60
N LEU A 213 -5.47 -8.73 -3.46
CA LEU A 213 -6.87 -8.67 -3.06
C LEU A 213 -7.37 -7.23 -2.93
N ALA A 214 -6.55 -6.34 -2.35
CA ALA A 214 -6.87 -4.91 -2.31
C ALA A 214 -6.95 -4.31 -3.73
N ALA A 215 -6.03 -4.69 -4.62
CA ALA A 215 -6.03 -4.21 -6.00
C ALA A 215 -7.24 -4.71 -6.80
N ILE A 216 -7.62 -5.98 -6.64
CA ILE A 216 -8.82 -6.56 -7.26
C ILE A 216 -10.07 -5.83 -6.76
N ALA A 217 -10.19 -5.65 -5.43
CA ALA A 217 -11.34 -4.97 -4.82
C ALA A 217 -11.51 -3.54 -5.37
N ILE A 218 -10.42 -2.77 -5.46
CA ILE A 218 -10.44 -1.43 -6.06
C ILE A 218 -10.78 -1.50 -7.55
N GLY A 219 -10.17 -2.41 -8.30
CA GLY A 219 -10.49 -2.62 -9.72
C GLY A 219 -11.98 -2.85 -9.95
N LEU A 220 -12.59 -3.75 -9.18
CA LEU A 220 -14.04 -4.05 -9.28
C LEU A 220 -14.91 -2.85 -8.90
N LYS A 221 -14.53 -2.08 -7.87
CA LYS A 221 -15.27 -0.87 -7.44
C LYS A 221 -15.24 0.25 -8.49
N TYR A 222 -14.23 0.26 -9.33
CA TYR A 222 -14.10 1.20 -10.46
C TYR A 222 -14.39 0.52 -11.83
N ASP A 223 -15.15 -0.58 -11.82
CA ASP A 223 -15.64 -1.26 -13.02
C ASP A 223 -14.54 -1.67 -14.01
N VAL A 224 -13.35 -2.07 -13.52
CA VAL A 224 -12.35 -2.73 -14.36
C VAL A 224 -12.85 -4.15 -14.67
N PRO A 225 -12.97 -4.55 -15.95
CA PRO A 225 -13.41 -5.90 -16.29
C PRO A 225 -12.51 -6.98 -15.66
N MET A 226 -13.10 -8.08 -15.18
CA MET A 226 -12.34 -9.16 -14.51
C MET A 226 -11.22 -9.71 -15.39
N ASP A 227 -11.44 -9.86 -16.70
CA ASP A 227 -10.38 -10.33 -17.61
C ASP A 227 -9.20 -9.35 -17.68
N ALA A 228 -9.46 -8.04 -17.63
CA ALA A 228 -8.40 -7.03 -17.53
C ALA A 228 -7.68 -7.10 -16.18
N VAL A 229 -8.40 -7.29 -15.07
CA VAL A 229 -7.80 -7.51 -13.73
C VAL A 229 -6.85 -8.71 -13.75
N LYS A 230 -7.29 -9.85 -14.30
CA LYS A 230 -6.48 -11.07 -14.45
C LYS A 230 -5.23 -10.81 -15.29
N GLN A 231 -5.38 -10.18 -16.43
CA GLN A 231 -4.28 -9.84 -17.32
C GLN A 231 -3.26 -8.94 -16.62
N GLN A 232 -3.70 -7.88 -15.95
CA GLN A 232 -2.81 -6.97 -15.25
C GLN A 232 -2.04 -7.68 -14.12
N LEU A 233 -2.67 -8.47 -13.28
CA LEU A 233 -2.00 -9.19 -12.21
C LEU A 233 -1.01 -10.24 -12.73
N SER A 234 -1.32 -10.94 -13.81
CA SER A 234 -0.43 -11.94 -14.41
C SER A 234 0.83 -11.34 -15.04
N THR A 235 0.84 -10.05 -15.32
CA THR A 235 2.00 -9.30 -15.88
C THR A 235 2.64 -8.34 -14.87
N PHE A 236 2.11 -8.26 -13.65
CA PHE A 236 2.64 -7.36 -12.63
C PHE A 236 4.08 -7.71 -12.29
N SER A 237 4.94 -6.70 -12.28
CA SER A 237 6.30 -6.76 -11.74
C SER A 237 6.48 -5.60 -10.77
N GLY A 238 6.60 -5.91 -9.47
CA GLY A 238 6.78 -4.91 -8.42
C GLY A 238 8.21 -4.36 -8.39
N GLN A 239 8.40 -3.22 -7.75
CA GLN A 239 9.73 -2.64 -7.48
C GLN A 239 10.42 -3.29 -6.28
N ARG A 240 9.72 -4.14 -5.54
CA ARG A 240 10.19 -4.87 -4.36
C ARG A 240 10.41 -6.33 -4.69
N GLN A 241 11.33 -6.98 -3.98
CA GLN A 241 11.62 -8.40 -4.12
C GLN A 241 12.07 -8.77 -5.53
N ASN A 242 13.05 -8.04 -6.06
CA ASN A 242 13.60 -8.34 -7.37
C ASN A 242 14.39 -9.65 -7.33
N ILE A 243 14.00 -10.62 -8.16
CA ILE A 243 14.74 -11.86 -8.34
C ILE A 243 15.74 -11.68 -9.47
N ILE A 244 17.01 -11.69 -9.13
CA ILE A 244 18.14 -11.46 -10.05
C ILE A 244 18.94 -12.77 -10.19
N ASN A 245 19.01 -13.31 -11.39
CA ASN A 245 19.84 -14.48 -11.69
C ASN A 245 21.17 -14.03 -12.30
N THR A 246 22.27 -14.34 -11.66
CA THR A 246 23.62 -13.96 -12.13
C THR A 246 24.67 -15.00 -11.73
N ASN A 247 25.56 -15.38 -12.67
CA ASN A 247 26.75 -16.19 -12.42
C ASN A 247 26.57 -17.40 -11.50
N GLY A 248 25.46 -18.12 -11.63
CA GLY A 248 25.16 -19.30 -10.80
C GLY A 248 24.56 -18.99 -9.41
N TYR A 249 24.19 -17.75 -9.16
CA TYR A 249 23.48 -17.31 -7.96
C TYR A 249 22.11 -16.74 -8.33
N THR A 250 21.13 -16.98 -7.47
CA THR A 250 19.86 -16.25 -7.46
C THR A 250 19.87 -15.30 -6.27
N VAL A 251 19.68 -14.00 -6.52
CA VAL A 251 19.58 -12.96 -5.49
C VAL A 251 18.14 -12.52 -5.40
N ILE A 252 17.57 -12.53 -4.20
CA ILE A 252 16.29 -11.92 -3.87
C ILE A 252 16.61 -10.58 -3.21
N ASP A 253 16.47 -9.47 -3.94
CA ASP A 253 16.74 -8.13 -3.44
C ASP A 253 15.47 -7.52 -2.86
N ASP A 254 15.43 -7.39 -1.52
CA ASP A 254 14.39 -6.68 -0.75
C ASP A 254 15.04 -5.67 0.22
N SER A 255 16.08 -4.97 -0.25
CA SER A 255 16.98 -4.13 0.56
C SER A 255 16.46 -2.72 0.84
N TYR A 256 15.26 -2.35 0.40
CA TYR A 256 14.77 -0.97 0.50
C TYR A 256 14.55 -0.50 1.94
N ASN A 257 13.93 -1.32 2.79
CA ASN A 257 13.66 -1.05 4.20
C ASN A 257 13.46 -2.35 4.95
N ALA A 258 13.72 -2.35 6.27
CA ALA A 258 13.57 -3.50 7.14
C ALA A 258 12.60 -3.19 8.30
N SER A 259 11.64 -4.10 8.53
CA SER A 259 10.77 -4.12 9.69
C SER A 259 10.49 -5.58 10.09
N PRO A 260 10.07 -5.88 11.33
CA PRO A 260 9.84 -7.26 11.75
C PRO A 260 8.91 -8.04 10.81
N ASP A 261 7.82 -7.41 10.33
CA ASP A 261 6.87 -8.05 9.44
C ASP A 261 7.43 -8.29 8.03
N SER A 262 8.13 -7.30 7.44
CA SER A 262 8.73 -7.44 6.12
C SER A 262 9.89 -8.45 6.13
N MET A 263 10.72 -8.45 7.17
CA MET A 263 11.83 -9.41 7.35
C MET A 263 11.32 -10.84 7.44
N LYS A 264 10.27 -11.09 8.23
CA LYS A 264 9.62 -12.40 8.30
C LYS A 264 9.10 -12.87 6.95
N ALA A 265 8.45 -11.97 6.20
CA ALA A 265 7.93 -12.28 4.87
C ALA A 265 9.05 -12.65 3.89
N SER A 266 10.13 -11.88 3.85
CA SER A 266 11.28 -12.13 2.97
C SER A 266 12.04 -13.39 3.34
N LEU A 267 12.21 -13.67 4.64
CA LEU A 267 12.83 -14.91 5.12
C LEU A 267 11.97 -16.13 4.78
N LYS A 268 10.63 -16.00 4.82
CA LYS A 268 9.74 -17.09 4.39
C LYS A 268 9.91 -17.37 2.90
N ILE A 269 9.95 -16.35 2.04
CA ILE A 269 10.21 -16.53 0.60
C ILE A 269 11.55 -17.23 0.39
N LEU A 270 12.63 -16.79 1.06
CA LEU A 270 13.93 -17.44 0.96
C LEU A 270 13.89 -18.91 1.41
N SER A 271 13.12 -19.21 2.45
CA SER A 271 12.93 -20.58 2.94
C SER A 271 12.20 -21.47 1.94
N ASP A 272 11.17 -20.93 1.30
CA ASP A 272 10.31 -21.67 0.40
C ASP A 272 10.89 -21.74 -1.03
N PHE A 273 11.84 -20.84 -1.36
CA PHE A 273 12.46 -20.77 -2.66
C PHE A 273 13.22 -22.06 -2.99
N HIS A 274 12.89 -22.68 -4.13
CA HIS A 274 13.59 -23.90 -4.56
C HIS A 274 15.02 -23.59 -5.00
N ALA A 275 16.01 -24.19 -4.33
CA ALA A 275 17.42 -24.05 -4.64
C ALA A 275 18.17 -25.34 -4.32
N ASP A 276 19.04 -25.76 -5.25
CA ASP A 276 19.91 -26.93 -5.05
C ASP A 276 21.09 -26.63 -4.11
N GLY A 277 21.40 -25.36 -3.89
CA GLY A 277 22.50 -24.86 -3.08
C GLY A 277 22.08 -24.37 -1.69
N ARG A 278 23.01 -23.66 -1.05
CA ARG A 278 22.76 -23.01 0.25
C ARG A 278 21.86 -21.80 0.09
N ARG A 279 20.96 -21.60 1.06
CA ARG A 279 20.21 -20.35 1.24
C ARG A 279 20.96 -19.45 2.21
N ILE A 280 21.23 -18.22 1.84
CA ILE A 280 22.00 -17.24 2.63
C ILE A 280 21.15 -15.98 2.75
N ALA A 281 20.86 -15.56 3.98
CA ALA A 281 20.24 -14.27 4.27
C ALA A 281 21.33 -13.26 4.66
N VAL A 282 21.30 -12.07 4.04
CA VAL A 282 22.13 -10.91 4.42
C VAL A 282 21.18 -9.87 4.98
N LEU A 283 21.25 -9.63 6.28
CA LEU A 283 20.29 -8.81 7.02
C LEU A 283 21.00 -7.61 7.61
N SER A 284 20.29 -6.49 7.69
CA SER A 284 20.72 -5.28 8.39
C SER A 284 19.82 -5.00 9.60
N ASP A 285 20.15 -3.97 10.37
CA ASP A 285 19.35 -3.56 11.51
C ASP A 285 17.96 -3.08 11.08
N MET A 286 17.00 -3.30 11.98
CA MET A 286 15.67 -2.71 11.88
C MET A 286 15.61 -1.48 12.80
N LEU A 287 15.34 -0.30 12.20
CA LEU A 287 15.34 0.98 12.93
C LEU A 287 13.94 1.34 13.45
N GLU A 288 13.85 2.33 14.34
CA GLU A 288 12.62 2.93 14.89
C GLU A 288 11.73 1.95 15.68
N LEU A 289 12.34 0.92 16.30
CA LEU A 289 11.65 -0.09 17.09
C LEU A 289 11.63 0.24 18.61
N GLY A 290 12.29 1.32 19.01
CA GLY A 290 12.34 1.78 20.40
C GLY A 290 13.05 0.81 21.33
N PRO A 291 12.72 0.83 22.67
CA PRO A 291 13.41 0.02 23.68
C PRO A 291 13.33 -1.48 23.46
N ASP A 292 12.28 -1.95 22.78
CA ASP A 292 12.04 -3.38 22.51
C ASP A 292 12.77 -3.89 21.25
N ALA A 293 13.57 -3.06 20.58
CA ALA A 293 14.32 -3.41 19.39
C ALA A 293 15.08 -4.75 19.52
N PRO A 294 15.78 -5.07 20.64
CA PRO A 294 16.47 -6.35 20.78
C PRO A 294 15.56 -7.58 20.71
N SER A 295 14.28 -7.43 21.09
CA SER A 295 13.31 -8.56 21.04
C SER A 295 12.76 -8.79 19.64
N TYR A 296 12.85 -7.82 18.76
CA TYR A 296 12.42 -7.92 17.37
C TYR A 296 13.52 -8.47 16.45
N HIS A 297 14.81 -8.28 16.81
CA HIS A 297 15.97 -8.85 16.14
C HIS A 297 16.21 -10.30 16.58
#